data_678a142623ceb581568bf50b16193ce6
#
_entry.id   678a142623ceb581568bf50b16193ce6
#
_cell.length_a   1.000
_cell.length_b   1.000
_cell.length_c   1.000
_cell.angle_alpha   90.00
_cell.angle_beta   90.00
_cell.angle_gamma   90.00
#
_symmetry.space_group_name_H-M   'P 1'
#
loop_
_entity.id
_entity.type
_entity.pdbx_description
1 polymer ?
#
loop_
_entity_poly.entity_id
_entity_poly.type
_entity_poly.pdbx_seq_one_letter_code
_entity_poly.pdbx_strand_id
1 'polypeptide(L)'
;MITMEMIGKIRRMHFRDGMSLHQISKRTGISRNTIRKWVRAPKPDNPPKYQRRGTPTKITPYAEFLQKALKADSLRPRKNRRTAKALFELIKDQGYTGGYSRVTDFVRNWHEDAGRKAKAFVPLRFAFGEAFQFDWSEEGLVVGGIYRRLQVAHMKLCASRAFWLVAYPTQAHEMLFDAHAKAFAALGGVPRRGIYDNMKTAVDKVRRGKGRIVNSRFAVMCSHYLFDPDFCNVASGWEKGVVEKNVQDCRRHIWLEAQQRTFGSFVELNLWLGQRCRVLWGELPHPEYKGFTIAEMLEQERVELMPCPAPFDGYVEKLCRVSSTCLVTVERNRYSTPCELVGQWV
;
A
#
# COMPACT_ATOMS: atom_id res chain seq x y z
N MET A 1 -7.28 36.87 -26.32
CA MET A 1 -6.78 35.54 -26.78
C MET A 1 -7.71 35.04 -27.86
N ILE A 2 -7.22 34.52 -29.01
CA ILE A 2 -8.08 33.98 -30.04
C ILE A 2 -8.50 32.56 -29.70
N THR A 3 -9.81 32.29 -29.68
CA THR A 3 -10.39 30.96 -29.45
C THR A 3 -10.46 30.14 -30.76
N MET A 4 -10.55 28.81 -30.63
CA MET A 4 -10.75 27.93 -31.81
C MET A 4 -12.04 28.27 -32.56
N GLU A 5 -13.09 28.66 -31.86
CA GLU A 5 -14.34 29.13 -32.48
C GLU A 5 -14.11 30.36 -33.34
N MET A 6 -13.34 31.35 -32.88
CA MET A 6 -12.99 32.54 -33.62
C MET A 6 -12.14 32.23 -34.84
N ILE A 7 -11.19 31.29 -34.76
CA ILE A 7 -10.39 30.81 -35.89
C ILE A 7 -11.30 30.17 -36.92
N GLY A 8 -12.23 29.31 -36.50
CA GLY A 8 -13.23 28.71 -37.37
C GLY A 8 -14.11 29.76 -38.08
N LYS A 9 -14.52 30.80 -37.35
CA LYS A 9 -15.30 31.92 -37.90
C LYS A 9 -14.52 32.72 -38.95
N ILE A 10 -13.25 33.02 -38.69
CA ILE A 10 -12.35 33.70 -39.66
C ILE A 10 -12.21 32.88 -40.94
N ARG A 11 -11.97 31.58 -40.80
CA ARG A 11 -11.80 30.69 -41.95
C ARG A 11 -13.09 30.57 -42.80
N ARG A 12 -14.25 30.48 -42.16
CA ARG A 12 -15.57 30.49 -42.87
C ARG A 12 -15.76 31.80 -43.62
N MET A 13 -15.53 32.96 -42.99
CA MET A 13 -15.63 34.25 -43.63
C MET A 13 -14.72 34.39 -44.85
N HIS A 14 -13.50 33.81 -44.81
CA HIS A 14 -12.56 33.87 -45.91
C HIS A 14 -12.85 32.87 -47.04
N PHE A 15 -12.97 31.57 -46.68
CA PHE A 15 -13.06 30.50 -47.66
C PHE A 15 -14.47 30.21 -48.16
N ARG A 16 -15.50 30.43 -47.35
CA ARG A 16 -16.90 30.20 -47.69
C ARG A 16 -17.57 31.47 -48.20
N ASP A 17 -17.40 32.57 -47.45
CA ASP A 17 -18.11 33.82 -47.70
C ASP A 17 -17.31 34.79 -48.59
N GLY A 18 -16.11 34.41 -49.10
CA GLY A 18 -15.28 35.16 -50.03
C GLY A 18 -14.75 36.52 -49.51
N MET A 19 -14.80 36.75 -48.18
CA MET A 19 -14.43 38.05 -47.60
C MET A 19 -12.92 38.27 -47.63
N SER A 20 -12.51 39.51 -47.97
CA SER A 20 -11.12 39.92 -47.92
C SER A 20 -10.60 40.03 -46.48
N LEU A 21 -9.27 39.90 -46.29
CA LEU A 21 -8.64 40.04 -44.93
C LEU A 21 -8.96 41.39 -44.28
N HIS A 22 -9.15 42.45 -45.12
CA HIS A 22 -9.52 43.77 -44.62
C HIS A 22 -10.97 43.81 -44.07
N GLN A 23 -11.91 43.22 -44.79
CA GLN A 23 -13.32 43.13 -44.37
C GLN A 23 -13.46 42.28 -43.11
N ILE A 24 -12.74 41.15 -43.00
CA ILE A 24 -12.73 40.29 -41.80
C ILE A 24 -12.13 41.04 -40.64
N SER A 25 -11.04 41.80 -40.86
CA SER A 25 -10.41 42.63 -39.81
C SER A 25 -11.37 43.67 -39.26
N LYS A 26 -12.05 44.40 -40.15
CA LYS A 26 -13.06 45.41 -39.78
C LYS A 26 -14.24 44.82 -39.02
N ARG A 27 -14.66 43.58 -39.38
CA ARG A 27 -15.83 42.91 -38.76
C ARG A 27 -15.50 42.23 -37.42
N THR A 28 -14.26 41.77 -37.24
CA THR A 28 -13.86 40.99 -36.05
C THR A 28 -12.99 41.76 -35.07
N GLY A 29 -12.47 42.92 -35.44
CA GLY A 29 -11.52 43.70 -34.65
C GLY A 29 -10.12 43.07 -34.55
N ILE A 30 -9.86 41.97 -35.25
CA ILE A 30 -8.60 41.24 -35.22
C ILE A 30 -7.63 41.80 -36.25
N SER A 31 -6.34 41.90 -35.92
CA SER A 31 -5.34 42.44 -36.84
C SER A 31 -5.23 41.57 -38.11
N ARG A 32 -5.02 42.24 -39.26
CA ARG A 32 -4.85 41.55 -40.56
C ARG A 32 -3.72 40.53 -40.58
N ASN A 33 -2.64 40.77 -39.82
CA ASN A 33 -1.54 39.82 -39.70
C ASN A 33 -1.96 38.53 -38.97
N THR A 34 -2.76 38.67 -37.92
CA THR A 34 -3.30 37.52 -37.17
C THR A 34 -4.29 36.72 -38.06
N ILE A 35 -5.18 37.41 -38.78
CA ILE A 35 -6.11 36.75 -39.73
C ILE A 35 -5.33 36.01 -40.82
N ARG A 36 -4.34 36.64 -41.44
CA ARG A 36 -3.48 36.02 -42.46
C ARG A 36 -2.79 34.77 -41.96
N LYS A 37 -2.27 34.81 -40.71
CA LYS A 37 -1.64 33.64 -40.07
C LYS A 37 -2.60 32.44 -40.01
N TRP A 38 -3.84 32.64 -39.57
CA TRP A 38 -4.81 31.57 -39.41
C TRP A 38 -5.49 31.12 -40.71
N VAL A 39 -5.58 31.98 -41.69
CA VAL A 39 -6.05 31.62 -43.03
C VAL A 39 -5.02 30.76 -43.75
N ARG A 40 -3.72 31.07 -43.62
CA ARG A 40 -2.63 30.32 -44.24
C ARG A 40 -2.24 29.04 -43.52
N ALA A 41 -2.65 28.86 -42.27
CA ALA A 41 -2.35 27.64 -41.50
C ALA A 41 -3.03 26.41 -42.17
N PRO A 42 -2.27 25.34 -42.53
CA PRO A 42 -2.81 24.21 -43.28
C PRO A 42 -3.83 23.42 -42.48
N LYS A 43 -3.65 23.21 -41.18
CA LYS A 43 -4.62 22.58 -40.24
C LYS A 43 -4.53 23.23 -38.88
N PRO A 44 -5.55 23.97 -38.41
CA PRO A 44 -5.59 24.51 -37.07
C PRO A 44 -6.15 23.46 -36.09
N ASP A 45 -5.48 22.30 -35.96
CA ASP A 45 -5.99 21.18 -35.14
C ASP A 45 -5.82 21.39 -33.62
N ASN A 46 -5.03 22.38 -33.23
CA ASN A 46 -4.77 22.67 -31.80
C ASN A 46 -5.05 24.13 -31.45
N PRO A 47 -5.66 24.41 -30.29
CA PRO A 47 -5.83 25.77 -29.81
C PRO A 47 -4.45 26.41 -29.61
N PRO A 48 -4.29 27.72 -29.92
CA PRO A 48 -3.05 28.42 -29.77
C PRO A 48 -2.63 28.41 -28.28
N LYS A 49 -1.59 27.65 -27.94
CA LYS A 49 -1.00 27.67 -26.61
C LYS A 49 -0.09 28.89 -26.50
N TYR A 50 -0.43 29.81 -25.60
CA TYR A 50 0.45 30.92 -25.26
C TYR A 50 1.61 30.38 -24.42
N GLN A 51 2.79 30.30 -25.02
CA GLN A 51 4.02 30.02 -24.28
C GLN A 51 4.63 31.37 -23.86
N ARG A 52 4.53 31.68 -22.58
CA ARG A 52 5.27 32.80 -22.02
C ARG A 52 6.76 32.46 -22.14
N ARG A 53 7.55 33.29 -22.77
CA ARG A 53 9.03 33.19 -22.70
C ARG A 53 9.39 33.23 -21.22
N GLY A 54 10.12 32.22 -20.73
CA GLY A 54 10.53 32.17 -19.33
C GLY A 54 11.35 33.38 -18.96
N THR A 55 10.79 34.31 -18.17
CA THR A 55 11.54 35.40 -17.60
C THR A 55 12.49 34.83 -16.55
N PRO A 56 13.76 35.25 -16.52
CA PRO A 56 14.69 34.84 -15.48
C PRO A 56 14.11 35.15 -14.09
N THR A 57 14.06 34.16 -13.24
CA THR A 57 13.58 34.30 -11.85
C THR A 57 14.78 34.39 -10.91
N LYS A 58 14.57 34.85 -9.65
CA LYS A 58 15.63 34.91 -8.64
C LYS A 58 16.32 33.56 -8.38
N ILE A 59 15.66 32.41 -8.69
CA ILE A 59 16.23 31.07 -8.53
C ILE A 59 17.08 30.65 -9.74
N THR A 60 16.93 31.30 -10.90
CA THR A 60 17.62 30.94 -12.15
C THR A 60 19.14 30.83 -12.00
N PRO A 61 19.85 31.76 -11.32
CA PRO A 61 21.29 31.65 -11.11
C PRO A 61 21.72 30.43 -10.31
N TYR A 62 20.84 29.93 -9.44
CA TYR A 62 21.08 28.75 -8.56
C TYR A 62 20.58 27.46 -9.13
N ALA A 63 19.93 27.48 -10.29
CA ALA A 63 19.26 26.29 -10.88
C ALA A 63 20.26 25.14 -11.17
N GLU A 64 21.43 25.46 -11.69
CA GLU A 64 22.45 24.45 -11.99
C GLU A 64 23.00 23.80 -10.70
N PHE A 65 23.27 24.60 -9.67
CA PHE A 65 23.69 24.10 -8.36
C PHE A 65 22.63 23.17 -7.75
N LEU A 66 21.36 23.58 -7.77
CA LEU A 66 20.25 22.78 -7.25
C LEU A 66 20.08 21.48 -8.03
N GLN A 67 20.21 21.51 -9.36
CA GLN A 67 20.13 20.30 -10.19
C GLN A 67 21.27 19.32 -9.89
N LYS A 68 22.51 19.79 -9.76
CA LYS A 68 23.66 18.96 -9.37
C LYS A 68 23.46 18.38 -7.97
N ALA A 69 22.97 19.16 -7.03
CA ALA A 69 22.67 18.73 -5.67
C ALA A 69 21.59 17.64 -5.64
N LEU A 70 20.48 17.82 -6.34
CA LEU A 70 19.36 16.86 -6.43
C LEU A 70 19.77 15.57 -7.16
N LYS A 71 20.59 15.68 -8.23
CA LYS A 71 21.13 14.52 -8.93
C LYS A 71 22.04 13.69 -8.02
N ALA A 72 22.92 14.32 -7.25
CA ALA A 72 23.76 13.63 -6.26
C ALA A 72 22.91 12.98 -5.16
N ASP A 73 21.85 13.63 -4.68
CA ASP A 73 20.95 13.08 -3.68
C ASP A 73 20.10 11.93 -4.22
N SER A 74 19.80 11.90 -5.51
CA SER A 74 19.06 10.79 -6.12
C SER A 74 19.79 9.44 -6.00
N LEU A 75 21.12 9.47 -5.92
CA LEU A 75 21.99 8.29 -5.76
C LEU A 75 22.13 7.85 -4.28
N ARG A 76 21.68 8.65 -3.32
CA ARG A 76 21.77 8.36 -1.89
C ARG A 76 20.52 7.65 -1.37
N PRO A 77 20.64 6.85 -0.29
CA PRO A 77 19.49 6.32 0.43
C PRO A 77 18.54 7.44 0.87
N ARG A 78 17.22 7.21 0.84
CA ARG A 78 16.20 8.25 1.12
C ARG A 78 16.44 9.03 2.42
N LYS A 79 16.89 8.36 3.47
CA LYS A 79 17.20 8.95 4.79
C LYS A 79 18.35 9.94 4.77
N ASN A 80 19.24 9.87 3.78
CA ASN A 80 20.45 10.71 3.65
C ASN A 80 20.30 11.80 2.57
N ARG A 81 19.11 11.97 2.00
CA ARG A 81 18.82 13.02 0.99
C ARG A 81 18.55 14.35 1.68
N ARG A 82 19.06 15.43 1.12
CA ARG A 82 18.77 16.79 1.60
C ARG A 82 17.28 17.10 1.38
N THR A 83 16.68 17.74 2.36
CA THR A 83 15.32 18.27 2.26
C THR A 83 15.32 19.57 1.44
N ALA A 84 14.15 19.98 0.92
CA ALA A 84 14.02 21.28 0.25
C ALA A 84 14.43 22.43 1.17
N LYS A 85 14.25 22.29 2.50
CA LYS A 85 14.69 23.29 3.49
C LYS A 85 16.23 23.37 3.56
N ALA A 86 16.92 22.22 3.59
CA ALA A 86 18.38 22.18 3.58
C ALA A 86 18.96 22.77 2.27
N LEU A 87 18.34 22.50 1.13
CA LEU A 87 18.73 23.10 -0.15
C LEU A 87 18.49 24.63 -0.17
N PHE A 88 17.40 25.10 0.44
CA PHE A 88 17.10 26.52 0.57
C PHE A 88 18.16 27.24 1.43
N GLU A 89 18.53 26.69 2.59
CA GLU A 89 19.59 27.30 3.43
C GLU A 89 20.93 27.36 2.68
N LEU A 90 21.32 26.28 1.96
CA LEU A 90 22.55 26.27 1.18
C LEU A 90 22.62 27.36 0.11
N ILE A 91 21.53 27.67 -0.61
CA ILE A 91 21.53 28.74 -1.60
C ILE A 91 21.35 30.12 -0.97
N LYS A 92 20.74 30.23 0.22
CA LYS A 92 20.63 31.45 0.99
C LYS A 92 22.00 31.93 1.44
N ASP A 93 22.87 31.03 1.90
CA ASP A 93 24.26 31.29 2.25
C ASP A 93 25.07 31.78 1.03
N GLN A 94 24.67 31.43 -0.19
CA GLN A 94 25.22 31.88 -1.45
C GLN A 94 24.59 33.17 -1.97
N GLY A 95 23.75 33.86 -1.16
CA GLY A 95 23.15 35.15 -1.50
C GLY A 95 21.75 35.07 -2.14
N TYR A 96 21.04 33.96 -2.08
CA TYR A 96 19.66 33.87 -2.57
C TYR A 96 18.70 34.68 -1.69
N THR A 97 18.00 35.65 -2.31
CA THR A 97 17.05 36.54 -1.63
C THR A 97 15.59 36.24 -1.93
N GLY A 98 15.31 35.08 -2.54
CA GLY A 98 13.96 34.64 -2.87
C GLY A 98 13.28 33.84 -1.76
N GLY A 99 11.98 33.58 -1.91
CA GLY A 99 11.20 32.80 -0.93
C GLY A 99 11.43 31.28 -1.02
N TYR A 100 11.24 30.60 0.11
CA TYR A 100 11.33 29.15 0.25
C TYR A 100 10.37 28.39 -0.70
N SER A 101 9.16 28.93 -0.95
CA SER A 101 8.17 28.32 -1.86
C SER A 101 8.71 28.10 -3.28
N ARG A 102 9.59 29.01 -3.77
CA ARG A 102 10.20 28.87 -5.09
C ARG A 102 11.19 27.72 -5.16
N VAL A 103 11.89 27.45 -4.05
CA VAL A 103 12.80 26.30 -3.97
C VAL A 103 12.04 24.99 -3.87
N THR A 104 10.95 24.95 -3.10
CA THR A 104 10.07 23.77 -3.04
C THR A 104 9.43 23.48 -4.38
N ASP A 105 8.97 24.49 -5.12
CA ASP A 105 8.42 24.32 -6.47
C ASP A 105 9.49 23.81 -7.45
N PHE A 106 10.72 24.33 -7.37
CA PHE A 106 11.84 23.86 -8.18
C PHE A 106 12.15 22.38 -7.92
N VAL A 107 12.24 21.98 -6.63
CA VAL A 107 12.50 20.60 -6.21
C VAL A 107 11.37 19.68 -6.67
N ARG A 108 10.11 20.09 -6.52
CA ARG A 108 8.95 19.34 -6.97
C ARG A 108 8.98 19.10 -8.49
N ASN A 109 9.15 20.17 -9.27
CA ASN A 109 9.21 20.08 -10.74
C ASN A 109 10.39 19.20 -11.20
N TRP A 110 11.54 19.30 -10.53
CA TRP A 110 12.67 18.42 -10.83
C TRP A 110 12.34 16.94 -10.59
N HIS A 111 11.67 16.61 -9.48
CA HIS A 111 11.23 15.25 -9.20
C HIS A 111 10.16 14.77 -10.20
N GLU A 112 9.26 15.64 -10.61
CA GLU A 112 8.25 15.33 -11.64
C GLU A 112 8.91 15.08 -13.00
N ASP A 113 9.88 15.88 -13.40
CA ASP A 113 10.64 15.71 -14.65
C ASP A 113 11.56 14.47 -14.61
N ALA A 114 12.22 14.20 -13.48
CA ALA A 114 13.00 12.99 -13.25
C ALA A 114 12.14 11.72 -13.14
N GLY A 115 10.91 11.87 -12.64
CA GLY A 115 9.91 10.80 -12.49
C GLY A 115 9.09 10.50 -13.73
N ARG A 116 9.24 11.25 -14.82
CA ARG A 116 8.49 11.12 -16.09
C ARG A 116 8.77 9.86 -16.92
N LYS A 117 9.55 8.91 -16.46
CA LYS A 117 9.30 7.53 -16.86
C LYS A 117 7.96 7.14 -16.23
N ALA A 118 6.90 7.27 -17.01
CA ALA A 118 5.59 6.76 -16.61
C ALA A 118 5.79 5.31 -16.17
N LYS A 119 5.77 5.10 -14.85
CA LYS A 119 5.70 3.74 -14.32
C LYS A 119 4.31 3.27 -14.71
N ALA A 120 4.23 2.49 -15.78
CA ALA A 120 3.00 1.82 -16.12
C ALA A 120 2.61 0.96 -14.90
N PHE A 121 1.55 1.34 -14.24
CA PHE A 121 0.98 0.58 -13.13
C PHE A 121 -0.10 -0.31 -13.73
N VAL A 122 0.13 -1.62 -13.68
CA VAL A 122 -0.91 -2.61 -14.02
C VAL A 122 -1.68 -2.89 -12.74
N PRO A 123 -2.97 -2.54 -12.65
CA PRO A 123 -3.77 -2.87 -11.49
C PRO A 123 -3.82 -4.39 -11.31
N LEU A 124 -3.48 -4.87 -10.11
CA LEU A 124 -3.63 -6.27 -9.76
C LEU A 124 -5.13 -6.57 -9.62
N ARG A 125 -5.63 -7.44 -10.48
CA ARG A 125 -6.99 -8.00 -10.39
C ARG A 125 -6.92 -9.44 -9.93
N PHE A 126 -7.80 -9.80 -9.03
CA PHE A 126 -7.89 -11.14 -8.46
C PHE A 126 -9.29 -11.68 -8.68
N ALA A 127 -9.39 -12.96 -9.07
CA ALA A 127 -10.65 -13.67 -9.08
C ALA A 127 -11.12 -13.98 -7.65
N PHE A 128 -12.39 -14.26 -7.47
CA PHE A 128 -12.94 -14.73 -6.19
C PHE A 128 -12.26 -16.03 -5.77
N GLY A 129 -11.93 -16.16 -4.50
CA GLY A 129 -11.24 -17.32 -3.95
C GLY A 129 -9.77 -17.48 -4.40
N GLU A 130 -9.24 -16.55 -5.20
CA GLU A 130 -7.86 -16.67 -5.72
C GLU A 130 -6.82 -16.45 -4.66
N ALA A 131 -6.88 -15.31 -3.94
CA ALA A 131 -5.78 -14.94 -3.07
C ALA A 131 -6.19 -14.11 -1.85
N PHE A 132 -5.40 -14.21 -0.79
CA PHE A 132 -5.38 -13.28 0.32
C PHE A 132 -3.99 -12.66 0.48
N GLN A 133 -3.92 -11.53 1.16
CA GLN A 133 -2.67 -10.90 1.60
C GLN A 133 -2.62 -10.91 3.12
N PHE A 134 -1.44 -11.20 3.66
CA PHE A 134 -1.17 -11.22 5.09
C PHE A 134 -0.08 -10.23 5.46
N ASP A 135 -0.26 -9.50 6.57
CA ASP A 135 0.73 -8.58 7.12
C ASP A 135 0.64 -8.48 8.64
N TRP A 136 1.75 -8.09 9.27
CA TRP A 136 1.81 -7.68 10.66
C TRP A 136 1.89 -6.16 10.77
N SER A 137 1.17 -5.58 11.75
CA SER A 137 1.41 -4.20 12.18
C SER A 137 1.68 -4.15 13.68
N GLU A 138 2.41 -3.14 14.12
CA GLU A 138 2.61 -2.84 15.53
C GLU A 138 1.72 -1.67 15.93
N GLU A 139 0.92 -1.87 16.97
CA GLU A 139 0.01 -0.87 17.51
C GLU A 139 0.13 -0.77 19.04
N GLY A 140 -0.03 0.44 19.59
CA GLY A 140 0.03 0.68 21.03
C GLY A 140 -1.36 0.74 21.66
N LEU A 141 -1.61 -0.01 22.74
CA LEU A 141 -2.89 0.00 23.44
C LEU A 141 -2.71 -0.41 24.92
N VAL A 142 -3.64 0.02 25.77
CA VAL A 142 -3.73 -0.44 27.16
C VAL A 142 -4.58 -1.69 27.22
N VAL A 143 -4.00 -2.81 27.68
CA VAL A 143 -4.68 -4.09 27.85
C VAL A 143 -4.35 -4.63 29.24
N GLY A 144 -5.39 -4.93 30.05
CA GLY A 144 -5.23 -5.34 31.45
C GLY A 144 -4.58 -4.27 32.33
N GLY A 145 -4.87 -2.99 32.04
CA GLY A 145 -4.29 -1.85 32.77
C GLY A 145 -2.83 -1.50 32.40
N ILE A 146 -2.20 -2.24 31.50
CA ILE A 146 -0.80 -2.04 31.12
C ILE A 146 -0.72 -1.61 29.66
N TYR A 147 0.01 -0.53 29.36
CA TYR A 147 0.33 -0.16 27.99
C TYR A 147 1.25 -1.20 27.35
N ARG A 148 0.83 -1.74 26.21
CA ARG A 148 1.55 -2.77 25.45
C ARG A 148 1.70 -2.38 24.01
N ARG A 149 2.82 -2.78 23.40
CA ARG A 149 2.98 -2.83 21.95
C ARG A 149 2.45 -4.17 21.46
N LEU A 150 1.33 -4.12 20.77
CA LEU A 150 0.64 -5.29 20.23
C LEU A 150 1.13 -5.58 18.83
N GLN A 151 1.22 -6.85 18.50
CA GLN A 151 1.41 -7.31 17.14
C GLN A 151 0.03 -7.68 16.55
N VAL A 152 -0.38 -7.00 15.50
CA VAL A 152 -1.69 -7.20 14.89
C VAL A 152 -1.53 -7.90 13.57
N ALA A 153 -2.11 -9.09 13.47
CA ALA A 153 -2.22 -9.83 12.23
C ALA A 153 -3.35 -9.24 11.38
N HIS A 154 -3.04 -8.90 10.14
CA HIS A 154 -4.00 -8.46 9.13
C HIS A 154 -4.09 -9.52 8.04
N MET A 155 -5.23 -10.15 7.87
CA MET A 155 -5.54 -10.95 6.69
C MET A 155 -6.60 -10.24 5.87
N LYS A 156 -6.38 -10.12 4.56
CA LYS A 156 -7.33 -9.47 3.65
C LYS A 156 -7.48 -10.26 2.37
N LEU A 157 -8.72 -10.60 2.01
CA LEU A 157 -9.06 -11.17 0.71
C LEU A 157 -8.78 -10.17 -0.41
N CYS A 158 -8.20 -10.64 -1.50
CA CYS A 158 -7.79 -9.75 -2.59
C CYS A 158 -8.94 -9.35 -3.50
N ALA A 159 -9.98 -10.16 -3.62
CA ALA A 159 -11.14 -9.87 -4.44
C ALA A 159 -12.21 -9.09 -3.67
N SER A 160 -12.90 -9.65 -2.67
CA SER A 160 -13.95 -8.98 -1.90
C SER A 160 -13.46 -7.83 -1.02
N ARG A 161 -12.16 -7.76 -0.77
CA ARG A 161 -11.56 -6.80 0.18
C ARG A 161 -11.94 -7.02 1.64
N ALA A 162 -12.64 -8.11 1.97
CA ALA A 162 -12.93 -8.49 3.34
C ALA A 162 -11.63 -8.76 4.10
N PHE A 163 -11.58 -8.33 5.36
CA PHE A 163 -10.38 -8.42 6.17
C PHE A 163 -10.69 -8.88 7.59
N TRP A 164 -9.69 -9.47 8.23
CA TRP A 164 -9.77 -9.91 9.62
C TRP A 164 -8.54 -9.49 10.39
N LEU A 165 -8.75 -9.05 11.64
CA LEU A 165 -7.70 -8.58 12.54
C LEU A 165 -7.66 -9.44 13.79
N VAL A 166 -6.44 -9.79 14.22
CA VAL A 166 -6.22 -10.44 15.52
C VAL A 166 -4.99 -9.84 16.19
N ALA A 167 -5.12 -9.43 17.44
CA ALA A 167 -4.04 -8.85 18.22
C ALA A 167 -3.35 -9.90 19.11
N TYR A 168 -2.02 -9.83 19.16
CA TYR A 168 -1.16 -10.74 19.89
C TYR A 168 -0.05 -9.98 20.63
N PRO A 169 0.56 -10.60 21.67
CA PRO A 169 1.73 -10.03 22.33
C PRO A 169 3.01 -10.12 21.48
N THR A 170 3.14 -11.10 20.59
CA THR A 170 4.33 -11.35 19.74
C THR A 170 3.95 -11.82 18.36
N GLN A 171 4.95 -11.99 17.47
CA GLN A 171 4.80 -12.56 16.10
C GLN A 171 5.37 -14.00 16.04
N ALA A 172 5.19 -14.81 17.09
CA ALA A 172 5.64 -16.20 17.08
C ALA A 172 4.84 -17.06 16.09
N HIS A 173 5.32 -18.26 15.77
CA HIS A 173 4.66 -19.19 14.85
C HIS A 173 3.26 -19.56 15.31
N GLU A 174 3.09 -19.79 16.63
CA GLU A 174 1.80 -20.14 17.24
C GLU A 174 0.75 -19.03 16.99
N MET A 175 1.16 -17.75 17.12
CA MET A 175 0.30 -16.60 16.82
C MET A 175 -0.02 -16.49 15.33
N LEU A 176 0.97 -16.80 14.47
CA LEU A 176 0.73 -16.85 13.04
C LEU A 176 -0.30 -17.91 12.66
N PHE A 177 -0.19 -19.12 13.23
CA PHE A 177 -1.11 -20.23 12.96
C PHE A 177 -2.52 -19.93 13.46
N ASP A 178 -2.64 -19.43 14.69
CA ASP A 178 -3.92 -19.01 15.28
C ASP A 178 -4.58 -17.88 14.49
N ALA A 179 -3.78 -16.90 14.00
CA ALA A 179 -4.28 -15.82 13.15
C ALA A 179 -4.89 -16.34 11.85
N HIS A 180 -4.25 -17.33 11.20
CA HIS A 180 -4.78 -17.95 9.99
C HIS A 180 -6.07 -18.74 10.28
N ALA A 181 -6.08 -19.57 11.33
CA ALA A 181 -7.24 -20.32 11.75
C ALA A 181 -8.46 -19.41 12.00
N LYS A 182 -8.27 -18.35 12.79
CA LYS A 182 -9.34 -17.39 13.12
C LYS A 182 -9.80 -16.60 11.89
N ALA A 183 -8.88 -16.19 11.02
CA ALA A 183 -9.22 -15.43 9.84
C ALA A 183 -9.99 -16.29 8.83
N PHE A 184 -9.54 -17.52 8.53
CA PHE A 184 -10.25 -18.41 7.61
C PHE A 184 -11.63 -18.78 8.11
N ALA A 185 -11.77 -19.07 9.42
CA ALA A 185 -13.07 -19.32 10.03
C ALA A 185 -14.01 -18.10 9.91
N ALA A 186 -13.51 -16.87 10.15
CA ALA A 186 -14.31 -15.67 10.08
C ALA A 186 -14.71 -15.29 8.63
N LEU A 187 -13.81 -15.47 7.67
CA LEU A 187 -14.03 -15.20 6.25
C LEU A 187 -14.89 -16.28 5.57
N GLY A 188 -14.94 -17.48 6.15
CA GLY A 188 -15.80 -18.59 5.69
C GLY A 188 -15.12 -19.57 4.74
N GLY A 189 -13.78 -19.58 4.66
CA GLY A 189 -13.02 -20.53 3.85
C GLY A 189 -11.59 -20.08 3.57
N VAL A 190 -10.88 -20.85 2.77
CA VAL A 190 -9.46 -20.67 2.46
C VAL A 190 -9.28 -20.32 0.98
N PRO A 191 -8.67 -19.19 0.61
CA PRO A 191 -8.28 -18.89 -0.77
C PRO A 191 -7.14 -19.79 -1.23
N ARG A 192 -6.98 -19.94 -2.54
CA ARG A 192 -5.98 -20.84 -3.14
C ARG A 192 -4.53 -20.39 -2.93
N ARG A 193 -4.29 -19.07 -2.71
CA ARG A 193 -2.95 -18.49 -2.62
C ARG A 193 -2.85 -17.46 -1.49
N GLY A 194 -1.78 -17.55 -0.68
CA GLY A 194 -1.45 -16.57 0.35
C GLY A 194 -0.26 -15.70 -0.05
N ILE A 195 -0.41 -14.39 -0.09
CA ILE A 195 0.64 -13.44 -0.44
C ILE A 195 1.24 -12.84 0.83
N TYR A 196 2.54 -13.02 1.01
CA TYR A 196 3.29 -12.65 2.21
C TYR A 196 4.47 -11.75 1.89
N ASP A 197 4.88 -10.94 2.87
CA ASP A 197 6.22 -10.36 2.88
C ASP A 197 7.24 -11.40 3.38
N ASN A 198 8.53 -11.04 3.32
CA ASN A 198 9.63 -11.88 3.80
C ASN A 198 9.73 -11.89 5.34
N MET A 199 8.63 -12.21 6.03
CA MET A 199 8.60 -12.29 7.48
C MET A 199 9.37 -13.51 8.00
N LYS A 200 10.06 -13.36 9.13
CA LYS A 200 10.93 -14.40 9.72
C LYS A 200 10.20 -15.70 10.06
N THR A 201 8.91 -15.64 10.37
CA THR A 201 8.08 -16.81 10.68
C THR A 201 7.67 -17.61 9.43
N ALA A 202 7.79 -17.04 8.23
CA ALA A 202 7.48 -17.73 6.98
C ALA A 202 8.72 -18.05 6.14
N VAL A 203 9.81 -17.28 6.25
CA VAL A 203 11.01 -17.42 5.43
C VAL A 203 12.25 -17.48 6.29
N ASP A 204 12.98 -18.58 6.25
CA ASP A 204 14.25 -18.74 6.95
C ASP A 204 15.38 -18.02 6.22
N LYS A 205 15.37 -18.03 4.88
CA LYS A 205 16.42 -17.37 4.09
C LYS A 205 15.88 -16.85 2.75
N VAL A 206 16.16 -15.58 2.48
CA VAL A 206 15.88 -14.93 1.19
C VAL A 206 17.05 -15.14 0.24
N ARG A 207 16.81 -15.67 -0.96
CA ARG A 207 17.78 -15.81 -2.05
C ARG A 207 17.57 -14.70 -3.09
N ARG A 208 18.46 -14.59 -4.08
CA ARG A 208 18.28 -13.65 -5.20
C ARG A 208 17.01 -13.96 -5.99
N GLY A 209 16.26 -12.91 -6.35
CA GLY A 209 14.99 -13.03 -7.08
C GLY A 209 13.85 -13.56 -6.18
N LYS A 210 13.00 -14.42 -6.73
CA LYS A 210 11.85 -15.05 -6.02
C LYS A 210 12.24 -16.27 -5.17
N GLY A 211 13.51 -16.72 -5.18
CA GLY A 211 13.95 -17.88 -4.40
C GLY A 211 13.85 -17.63 -2.89
N ARG A 212 13.17 -18.53 -2.16
CA ARG A 212 13.05 -18.51 -0.70
C ARG A 212 13.33 -19.89 -0.13
N ILE A 213 13.91 -19.94 1.07
CA ILE A 213 13.85 -21.12 1.92
C ILE A 213 12.70 -20.87 2.88
N VAL A 214 11.60 -21.54 2.64
CA VAL A 214 10.36 -21.42 3.44
C VAL A 214 10.58 -22.17 4.76
N ASN A 215 10.15 -21.58 5.85
CA ASN A 215 10.18 -22.22 7.16
C ASN A 215 9.34 -23.51 7.16
N SER A 216 9.86 -24.61 7.69
CA SER A 216 9.20 -25.92 7.63
C SER A 216 7.85 -25.93 8.35
N ARG A 217 7.71 -25.33 9.53
CA ARG A 217 6.44 -25.24 10.26
C ARG A 217 5.40 -24.45 9.47
N PHE A 218 5.82 -23.35 8.84
CA PHE A 218 4.95 -22.55 7.97
C PHE A 218 4.51 -23.36 6.74
N ALA A 219 5.43 -24.11 6.11
CA ALA A 219 5.08 -24.97 4.97
C ALA A 219 4.08 -26.06 5.33
N VAL A 220 4.18 -26.66 6.54
CA VAL A 220 3.20 -27.64 7.03
C VAL A 220 1.83 -27.00 7.21
N MET A 221 1.72 -25.78 7.76
CA MET A 221 0.46 -25.03 7.84
C MET A 221 -0.13 -24.76 6.45
N CYS A 222 0.68 -24.34 5.48
CA CYS A 222 0.19 -24.13 4.11
C CYS A 222 -0.38 -25.42 3.51
N SER A 223 0.31 -26.56 3.73
CA SER A 223 -0.15 -27.86 3.26
C SER A 223 -1.43 -28.32 3.96
N HIS A 224 -1.61 -28.02 5.25
CA HIS A 224 -2.82 -28.33 6.00
C HIS A 224 -4.05 -27.59 5.44
N TYR A 225 -3.89 -26.29 5.14
CA TYR A 225 -4.94 -25.45 4.58
C TYR A 225 -5.04 -25.51 3.04
N LEU A 226 -4.16 -26.22 2.37
CA LEU A 226 -4.11 -26.44 0.91
C LEU A 226 -3.95 -25.15 0.08
N PHE A 227 -3.31 -24.12 0.60
CA PHE A 227 -3.02 -22.92 -0.17
C PHE A 227 -1.53 -22.81 -0.53
N ASP A 228 -1.23 -22.16 -1.66
CA ASP A 228 0.13 -21.91 -2.11
C ASP A 228 0.67 -20.60 -1.49
N PRO A 229 1.83 -20.62 -0.80
CA PRO A 229 2.46 -19.41 -0.33
C PRO A 229 3.19 -18.67 -1.46
N ASP A 230 2.91 -17.40 -1.67
CA ASP A 230 3.60 -16.50 -2.59
C ASP A 230 4.30 -15.39 -1.82
N PHE A 231 5.55 -15.09 -2.15
CA PHE A 231 6.34 -14.09 -1.45
C PHE A 231 6.65 -12.91 -2.36
N CYS A 232 6.37 -11.71 -1.87
CA CYS A 232 6.68 -10.49 -2.57
C CYS A 232 8.19 -10.37 -2.85
N ASN A 233 8.54 -9.77 -3.98
CA ASN A 233 9.93 -9.45 -4.27
C ASN A 233 10.46 -8.41 -3.27
N VAL A 234 11.76 -8.46 -2.99
CA VAL A 234 12.42 -7.45 -2.15
C VAL A 234 12.22 -6.07 -2.77
N ALA A 235 11.73 -5.11 -1.99
CA ALA A 235 11.43 -3.73 -2.40
C ALA A 235 10.29 -3.56 -3.42
N SER A 236 9.38 -4.54 -3.56
CA SER A 236 8.22 -4.49 -4.46
C SER A 236 6.90 -4.27 -3.70
N GLY A 237 6.82 -3.21 -2.91
CA GLY A 237 5.63 -2.87 -2.10
C GLY A 237 4.32 -2.79 -2.90
N TRP A 238 4.38 -2.56 -4.23
CA TRP A 238 3.19 -2.57 -5.09
C TRP A 238 2.50 -3.95 -5.18
N GLU A 239 3.24 -5.06 -4.99
CA GLU A 239 2.69 -6.43 -4.97
C GLU A 239 1.80 -6.66 -3.73
N LYS A 240 1.98 -5.88 -2.66
CA LYS A 240 1.29 -6.00 -1.37
C LYS A 240 0.36 -4.81 -1.06
N GLY A 241 0.08 -3.96 -2.05
CA GLY A 241 -0.65 -2.70 -1.88
C GLY A 241 -2.05 -2.84 -1.28
N VAL A 242 -2.69 -4.01 -1.39
CA VAL A 242 -4.04 -4.26 -0.85
C VAL A 242 -4.03 -4.30 0.67
N VAL A 243 -3.08 -5.05 1.29
CA VAL A 243 -3.02 -5.16 2.75
C VAL A 243 -2.33 -3.97 3.41
N GLU A 244 -1.31 -3.38 2.79
CA GLU A 244 -0.67 -2.16 3.30
C GLU A 244 -1.67 -1.00 3.43
N LYS A 245 -2.53 -0.83 2.43
CA LYS A 245 -3.63 0.14 2.53
C LYS A 245 -4.60 -0.24 3.65
N ASN A 246 -4.90 -1.53 3.83
CA ASN A 246 -5.76 -1.99 4.91
C ASN A 246 -5.20 -1.63 6.30
N VAL A 247 -3.90 -1.80 6.52
CA VAL A 247 -3.25 -1.39 7.79
C VAL A 247 -3.47 0.10 8.05
N GLN A 248 -3.31 0.96 7.02
CA GLN A 248 -3.55 2.40 7.17
C GLN A 248 -5.03 2.74 7.44
N ASP A 249 -5.95 2.08 6.74
CA ASP A 249 -7.40 2.30 6.90
C ASP A 249 -7.86 1.78 8.28
N CYS A 250 -7.37 0.64 8.76
CA CYS A 250 -7.64 0.11 10.09
C CYS A 250 -7.13 1.05 11.20
N ARG A 251 -5.97 1.69 11.02
CA ARG A 251 -5.49 2.71 11.97
C ARG A 251 -6.47 3.87 12.11
N ARG A 252 -7.09 4.30 11.04
CA ARG A 252 -8.06 5.42 11.04
C ARG A 252 -9.42 5.04 11.60
N HIS A 253 -9.91 3.83 11.31
CA HIS A 253 -11.28 3.43 11.63
C HIS A 253 -11.39 2.59 12.90
N ILE A 254 -10.36 1.84 13.26
CA ILE A 254 -10.40 0.89 14.37
C ILE A 254 -9.52 1.36 15.54
N TRP A 255 -8.25 1.70 15.27
CA TRP A 255 -7.31 2.00 16.35
C TRP A 255 -7.59 3.32 17.07
N LEU A 256 -8.12 4.33 16.37
CA LEU A 256 -8.57 5.57 17.04
C LEU A 256 -9.74 5.31 17.98
N GLU A 257 -10.64 4.38 17.63
CA GLU A 257 -11.73 3.97 18.51
C GLU A 257 -11.22 3.08 19.67
N ALA A 258 -10.32 2.14 19.38
CA ALA A 258 -9.72 1.27 20.37
C ALA A 258 -8.98 2.04 21.48
N GLN A 259 -8.29 3.13 21.14
CA GLN A 259 -7.58 3.99 22.09
C GLN A 259 -8.52 4.70 23.08
N GLN A 260 -9.80 4.80 22.76
CA GLN A 260 -10.83 5.41 23.64
C GLN A 260 -11.50 4.36 24.55
N ARG A 261 -11.08 3.09 24.48
CA ARG A 261 -11.65 1.96 25.23
C ARG A 261 -10.60 1.34 26.15
N THR A 262 -11.07 0.67 27.17
CA THR A 262 -10.25 -0.17 28.04
C THR A 262 -10.60 -1.63 27.77
N PHE A 263 -9.57 -2.48 27.67
CA PHE A 263 -9.72 -3.92 27.47
C PHE A 263 -9.04 -4.65 28.62
N GLY A 264 -9.77 -5.55 29.27
CA GLY A 264 -9.25 -6.36 30.39
C GLY A 264 -8.30 -7.46 29.93
N SER A 265 -8.44 -7.95 28.70
CA SER A 265 -7.62 -9.04 28.16
C SER A 265 -7.50 -8.98 26.63
N PHE A 266 -6.56 -9.78 26.09
CA PHE A 266 -6.46 -10.01 24.63
C PHE A 266 -7.71 -10.70 24.07
N VAL A 267 -8.39 -11.53 24.85
CA VAL A 267 -9.63 -12.19 24.41
C VAL A 267 -10.71 -11.15 24.16
N GLU A 268 -10.93 -10.24 25.10
CA GLU A 268 -11.90 -9.15 24.96
C GLU A 268 -11.56 -8.23 23.79
N LEU A 269 -10.29 -7.83 23.65
CA LEU A 269 -9.82 -7.03 22.52
C LEU A 269 -10.11 -7.73 21.19
N ASN A 270 -9.80 -9.02 21.05
CA ASN A 270 -9.98 -9.76 19.81
C ASN A 270 -11.46 -10.01 19.48
N LEU A 271 -12.31 -10.20 20.47
CA LEU A 271 -13.77 -10.26 20.28
C LEU A 271 -14.28 -8.92 19.71
N TRP A 272 -13.86 -7.81 20.29
CA TRP A 272 -14.24 -6.48 19.84
C TRP A 272 -13.68 -6.21 18.43
N LEU A 273 -12.41 -6.52 18.14
CA LEU A 273 -11.81 -6.38 16.79
C LEU A 273 -12.62 -7.16 15.75
N GLY A 274 -13.00 -8.39 16.07
CA GLY A 274 -13.83 -9.22 15.18
C GLY A 274 -15.21 -8.59 14.89
N GLN A 275 -15.86 -8.02 15.90
CA GLN A 275 -17.12 -7.29 15.73
C GLN A 275 -16.93 -6.06 14.82
N ARG A 276 -15.87 -5.27 15.06
CA ARG A 276 -15.58 -4.09 14.24
C ARG A 276 -15.25 -4.44 12.79
N CYS A 277 -14.53 -5.53 12.54
CA CYS A 277 -14.30 -6.02 11.18
C CYS A 277 -15.64 -6.26 10.45
N ARG A 278 -16.56 -7.00 11.07
CA ARG A 278 -17.88 -7.31 10.48
C ARG A 278 -18.73 -6.05 10.23
N VAL A 279 -18.75 -5.11 11.18
CA VAL A 279 -19.45 -3.83 11.01
C VAL A 279 -18.88 -3.07 9.81
N LEU A 280 -17.56 -2.96 9.72
CA LEU A 280 -16.91 -2.25 8.62
C LEU A 280 -17.11 -2.94 7.26
N TRP A 281 -17.26 -4.26 7.21
CA TRP A 281 -17.63 -4.94 5.95
C TRP A 281 -18.97 -4.46 5.40
N GLY A 282 -19.94 -4.20 6.28
CA GLY A 282 -21.26 -3.67 5.89
C GLY A 282 -21.26 -2.18 5.55
N GLU A 283 -20.40 -1.41 6.20
CA GLU A 283 -20.34 0.06 6.03
C GLU A 283 -19.49 0.49 4.84
N LEU A 284 -18.38 -0.24 4.56
CA LEU A 284 -17.44 0.18 3.54
C LEU A 284 -17.88 -0.24 2.14
N PRO A 285 -17.94 0.72 1.20
CA PRO A 285 -18.19 0.40 -0.20
C PRO A 285 -16.98 -0.34 -0.81
N HIS A 286 -17.26 -1.30 -1.71
CA HIS A 286 -16.22 -1.98 -2.45
C HIS A 286 -15.51 -1.02 -3.42
N PRO A 287 -14.15 -0.96 -3.44
CA PRO A 287 -13.43 0.07 -4.19
C PRO A 287 -13.55 -0.08 -5.73
N GLU A 288 -13.81 -1.27 -6.24
CA GLU A 288 -13.88 -1.56 -7.67
C GLU A 288 -15.32 -1.77 -8.16
N TYR A 289 -16.16 -2.46 -7.36
CA TYR A 289 -17.55 -2.76 -7.71
C TYR A 289 -18.48 -1.74 -7.05
N LYS A 290 -18.82 -0.71 -7.83
CA LYS A 290 -19.71 0.38 -7.36
C LYS A 290 -21.09 -0.17 -7.03
N GLY A 291 -21.65 0.26 -5.91
CA GLY A 291 -22.97 -0.14 -5.45
C GLY A 291 -23.00 -1.39 -4.56
N PHE A 292 -21.86 -2.02 -4.32
CA PHE A 292 -21.73 -3.15 -3.41
C PHE A 292 -20.89 -2.77 -2.19
N THR A 293 -21.23 -3.34 -1.04
CA THR A 293 -20.41 -3.32 0.18
C THR A 293 -19.38 -4.43 0.15
N ILE A 294 -18.39 -4.36 1.05
CA ILE A 294 -17.43 -5.45 1.25
C ILE A 294 -18.13 -6.73 1.71
N ALA A 295 -19.18 -6.63 2.55
CA ALA A 295 -19.95 -7.78 3.02
C ALA A 295 -20.64 -8.51 1.86
N GLU A 296 -21.34 -7.77 0.99
CA GLU A 296 -22.02 -8.36 -0.17
C GLU A 296 -21.04 -9.04 -1.13
N MET A 297 -19.86 -8.46 -1.33
CA MET A 297 -18.81 -9.07 -2.15
C MET A 297 -18.19 -10.31 -1.48
N LEU A 298 -18.09 -10.31 -0.13
CA LEU A 298 -17.62 -11.49 0.62
C LEU A 298 -18.59 -12.67 0.46
N GLU A 299 -19.90 -12.44 0.52
CA GLU A 299 -20.89 -13.51 0.31
C GLU A 299 -20.75 -14.16 -1.07
N GLN A 300 -20.44 -13.36 -2.11
CA GLN A 300 -20.16 -13.90 -3.44
C GLN A 300 -18.83 -14.67 -3.49
N GLU A 301 -17.77 -14.17 -2.80
CA GLU A 301 -16.46 -14.81 -2.78
C GLU A 301 -16.47 -16.13 -2.00
N ARG A 302 -17.30 -16.26 -0.94
CA ARG A 302 -17.38 -17.46 -0.10
C ARG A 302 -17.64 -18.73 -0.88
N VAL A 303 -18.41 -18.66 -1.95
CA VAL A 303 -18.73 -19.82 -2.82
C VAL A 303 -17.48 -20.37 -3.51
N GLU A 304 -16.49 -19.52 -3.75
CA GLU A 304 -15.25 -19.88 -4.44
C GLU A 304 -14.09 -20.21 -3.48
N LEU A 305 -14.30 -20.03 -2.16
CA LEU A 305 -13.31 -20.40 -1.16
C LEU A 305 -13.29 -21.91 -0.95
N MET A 306 -12.11 -22.46 -0.70
CA MET A 306 -11.97 -23.85 -0.27
C MET A 306 -12.57 -24.04 1.14
N PRO A 307 -13.15 -25.21 1.45
CA PRO A 307 -13.64 -25.50 2.80
C PRO A 307 -12.53 -25.30 3.84
N CYS A 308 -12.90 -24.69 4.99
CA CYS A 308 -11.98 -24.52 6.09
C CYS A 308 -11.86 -25.85 6.87
N PRO A 309 -10.69 -26.51 6.92
CA PRO A 309 -10.49 -27.70 7.73
C PRO A 309 -10.47 -27.34 9.23
N ALA A 310 -10.28 -28.34 10.10
CA ALA A 310 -10.03 -28.10 11.51
C ALA A 310 -8.83 -27.12 11.69
N PRO A 311 -8.82 -26.31 12.76
CA PRO A 311 -7.70 -25.43 13.04
C PRO A 311 -6.36 -26.18 13.04
N PHE A 312 -5.34 -25.58 12.41
CA PHE A 312 -4.01 -26.16 12.39
C PHE A 312 -3.41 -26.20 13.78
N ASP A 313 -3.06 -27.36 14.27
CA ASP A 313 -2.34 -27.54 15.53
C ASP A 313 -0.84 -27.56 15.26
N GLY A 314 -0.22 -26.40 15.49
CA GLY A 314 1.21 -26.19 15.24
C GLY A 314 2.11 -26.55 16.41
N TYR A 315 1.82 -27.62 17.14
CA TYR A 315 2.64 -28.04 18.28
C TYR A 315 4.08 -28.40 17.88
N VAL A 316 4.96 -28.35 18.86
CA VAL A 316 6.36 -28.77 18.73
C VAL A 316 6.57 -29.95 19.66
N GLU A 317 6.88 -31.11 19.08
CA GLU A 317 7.27 -32.28 19.86
C GLU A 317 8.68 -32.09 20.43
N LYS A 318 8.83 -32.34 21.71
CA LYS A 318 10.12 -32.41 22.40
C LYS A 318 10.16 -33.66 23.21
N LEU A 319 10.96 -34.63 22.76
CA LEU A 319 11.21 -35.84 23.53
C LEU A 319 11.99 -35.48 24.81
N CYS A 320 11.39 -35.76 25.96
CA CYS A 320 11.97 -35.54 27.25
C CYS A 320 12.00 -36.83 28.06
N ARG A 321 13.11 -37.12 28.78
CA ARG A 321 13.17 -38.24 29.69
C ARG A 321 12.52 -37.88 31.00
N VAL A 322 11.62 -38.73 31.50
CA VAL A 322 10.98 -38.55 32.80
C VAL A 322 11.97 -38.86 33.92
N SER A 323 12.12 -37.89 34.83
CA SER A 323 13.00 -38.04 36.00
C SER A 323 12.43 -39.04 37.04
N SER A 324 13.29 -39.49 37.98
CA SER A 324 12.86 -40.32 39.08
C SER A 324 11.84 -39.65 40.05
N THR A 325 11.66 -38.35 39.88
CA THR A 325 10.66 -37.55 40.63
C THR A 325 9.39 -37.30 39.81
N CYS A 326 9.13 -38.10 38.73
CA CYS A 326 7.98 -38.00 37.85
C CYS A 326 7.84 -36.61 37.19
N LEU A 327 8.97 -35.98 36.83
CA LEU A 327 8.97 -34.67 36.20
C LEU A 327 9.68 -34.72 34.84
N VAL A 328 9.17 -33.98 33.86
CA VAL A 328 9.87 -33.56 32.63
C VAL A 328 10.16 -32.07 32.69
N THR A 329 11.29 -31.66 32.13
CA THR A 329 11.67 -30.25 32.04
C THR A 329 11.61 -29.80 30.59
N VAL A 330 10.75 -28.83 30.31
CA VAL A 330 10.62 -28.19 28.99
C VAL A 330 10.82 -26.70 29.17
N GLU A 331 11.82 -26.12 28.49
CA GLU A 331 12.09 -24.66 28.50
C GLU A 331 12.22 -24.06 29.92
N ARG A 332 12.90 -24.76 30.83
CA ARG A 332 13.10 -24.41 32.26
C ARG A 332 11.85 -24.57 33.15
N ASN A 333 10.72 -24.97 32.57
CA ASN A 333 9.52 -25.31 33.34
C ASN A 333 9.50 -26.82 33.62
N ARG A 334 8.93 -27.20 34.77
CA ARG A 334 8.79 -28.60 35.18
C ARG A 334 7.33 -29.00 35.17
N TYR A 335 7.03 -30.13 34.53
CA TYR A 335 5.69 -30.67 34.39
C TYR A 335 5.64 -32.07 35.03
N SER A 336 4.61 -32.36 35.80
CA SER A 336 4.40 -33.67 36.37
C SER A 336 3.91 -34.67 35.31
N THR A 337 4.39 -35.90 35.45
CA THR A 337 4.00 -37.03 34.57
C THR A 337 3.51 -38.18 35.47
N PRO A 338 2.71 -39.12 34.92
CA PRO A 338 2.36 -40.38 35.59
C PRO A 338 3.61 -41.13 36.03
N CYS A 339 3.57 -41.78 37.22
CA CYS A 339 4.72 -42.50 37.78
C CYS A 339 5.17 -43.68 36.95
N GLU A 340 4.28 -44.26 36.14
CA GLU A 340 4.57 -45.38 35.25
C GLU A 340 5.54 -44.99 34.13
N LEU A 341 5.69 -43.71 33.84
CA LEU A 341 6.56 -43.19 32.80
C LEU A 341 7.98 -42.87 33.28
N VAL A 342 8.31 -43.12 34.54
CA VAL A 342 9.66 -42.87 35.07
C VAL A 342 10.73 -43.57 34.27
N GLY A 343 11.74 -42.80 33.83
CA GLY A 343 12.83 -43.30 33.04
C GLY A 343 12.52 -43.48 31.53
N GLN A 344 11.28 -43.34 31.11
CA GLN A 344 10.87 -43.38 29.71
C GLN A 344 11.04 -42.01 29.02
N TRP A 345 11.08 -42.03 27.71
CA TRP A 345 10.98 -40.85 26.87
C TRP A 345 9.50 -40.59 26.51
N VAL A 346 9.05 -39.38 26.77
CA VAL A 346 7.69 -38.89 26.50
C VAL A 346 7.74 -37.66 25.64
#